data_f98d5b579f0faf4dd2392abd011592b4
#
_entry.id   f98d5b579f0faf4dd2392abd011592b4
#
_cell.length_a   1.000
_cell.length_b   1.000
_cell.length_c   1.000
_cell.angle_alpha   90.00
_cell.angle_beta   90.00
_cell.angle_gamma   90.00
#
_symmetry.space_group_name_H-M   'P 1'
#
loop_
_entity.id
_entity.type
_entity.pdbx_description
1 polymer ?
#
loop_
_entity_poly.entity_id
_entity_poly.type
_entity_poly.pdbx_seq_one_letter_code
_entity_poly.pdbx_strand_id
1 'polypeptide(L)' 'MAIEEYEKRFGAIAVEQGYISLEQLLEAMKVQVTEDIEKKKHRPIGQILFELGYMSDAQIEEVLDVVVPKNA' A
#
# COMPACT_ATOMS: atom_id res chain seq x y z
N MET A 1 16.52 3.24 -3.81
CA MET A 1 15.51 3.39 -2.76
C MET A 1 14.77 2.09 -2.49
N ALA A 2 14.59 1.76 -1.24
CA ALA A 2 13.97 0.50 -0.85
C ALA A 2 12.53 0.72 -0.40
N ILE A 3 11.65 -0.21 -0.80
CA ILE A 3 10.28 -0.21 -0.29
C ILE A 3 10.32 -0.85 1.09
N GLU A 4 9.67 -0.21 2.05
CA GLU A 4 9.62 -0.73 3.40
C GLU A 4 9.05 -2.14 3.41
N GLU A 5 9.60 -2.99 4.26
CA GLU A 5 9.15 -4.38 4.36
C GLU A 5 7.65 -4.45 4.63
N TYR A 6 7.17 -3.61 5.53
CA TYR A 6 5.76 -3.63 5.88
C TYR A 6 4.88 -3.19 4.70
N GLU A 7 5.34 -2.25 3.89
CA GLU A 7 4.56 -1.80 2.74
C GLU A 7 4.49 -2.87 1.66
N LYS A 8 5.58 -3.60 1.49
CA LYS A 8 5.61 -4.72 0.56
C LYS A 8 4.63 -5.79 1.00
N ARG A 9 4.59 -6.10 2.29
CA ARG A 9 3.66 -7.09 2.82
C ARG A 9 2.23 -6.59 2.70
N PHE A 10 2.01 -5.30 2.96
CA PHE A 10 0.69 -4.72 2.80
C PHE A 10 0.15 -4.96 1.39
N GLY A 11 0.97 -4.65 0.39
CA GLY A 11 0.56 -4.82 -0.99
C GLY A 11 0.25 -6.26 -1.34
N ALA A 12 1.11 -7.17 -0.89
CA ALA A 12 0.93 -8.59 -1.19
C ALA A 12 -0.37 -9.11 -0.59
N ILE A 13 -0.65 -8.74 0.66
CA ILE A 13 -1.87 -9.19 1.33
C ILE A 13 -3.10 -8.60 0.67
N ALA A 14 -3.04 -7.32 0.29
CA ALA A 14 -4.17 -6.69 -0.38
C ALA A 14 -4.51 -7.39 -1.68
N VAL A 15 -3.50 -7.82 -2.43
CA VAL A 15 -3.73 -8.58 -3.66
C VAL A 15 -4.30 -9.97 -3.33
N GLU A 16 -3.73 -10.64 -2.33
CA GLU A 16 -4.20 -11.97 -1.94
C GLU A 16 -5.65 -11.95 -1.46
N GLN A 17 -6.03 -10.88 -0.77
CA GLN A 17 -7.40 -10.75 -0.30
C GLN A 17 -8.37 -10.37 -1.42
N GLY A 18 -7.85 -10.05 -2.59
CA GLY A 18 -8.70 -9.69 -3.71
C GLY A 18 -9.17 -8.25 -3.71
N TYR A 19 -8.57 -7.41 -2.88
CA TYR A 19 -8.97 -5.99 -2.82
C TYR A 19 -8.42 -5.21 -3.99
N ILE A 20 -7.25 -5.57 -4.48
CA ILE A 20 -6.63 -4.91 -5.63
C ILE A 20 -5.96 -5.96 -6.52
N SER A 21 -5.70 -5.57 -7.76
CA SER A 21 -4.93 -6.42 -8.66
C SER A 21 -3.46 -6.10 -8.53
N LEU A 22 -2.63 -6.99 -9.08
CA LEU A 22 -1.19 -6.73 -9.11
C LEU A 22 -0.91 -5.44 -9.89
N GLU A 23 -1.62 -5.22 -10.99
CA GLU A 23 -1.41 -4.03 -11.80
C GLU A 23 -1.72 -2.76 -11.02
N GLN A 24 -2.78 -2.80 -10.22
CA GLN A 24 -3.13 -1.64 -9.39
C GLN A 24 -2.07 -1.39 -8.33
N LEU A 25 -1.53 -2.46 -7.76
CA LEU A 25 -0.46 -2.34 -6.79
C LEU A 25 0.78 -1.71 -7.43
N LEU A 26 1.13 -2.19 -8.61
CA LEU A 26 2.31 -1.66 -9.31
C LEU A 26 2.14 -0.19 -9.66
N GLU A 27 0.93 0.20 -10.03
CA GLU A 27 0.65 1.60 -10.31
C GLU A 27 0.87 2.46 -9.07
N ALA A 28 0.40 2.00 -7.92
CA ALA A 28 0.57 2.73 -6.68
C ALA A 28 2.04 2.82 -6.28
N MET A 29 2.77 1.73 -6.49
CA MET A 29 4.19 1.73 -6.20
C MET A 29 4.95 2.71 -7.09
N LYS A 30 4.55 2.81 -8.35
CA LYS A 30 5.16 3.76 -9.26
C LYS A 30 4.94 5.18 -8.79
N VAL A 31 3.73 5.48 -8.33
CA VAL A 31 3.42 6.80 -7.78
C VAL A 31 4.30 7.07 -6.57
N GLN A 32 4.42 6.09 -5.69
CA GLN A 32 5.20 6.26 -4.47
C GLN A 32 6.66 6.55 -4.77
N VAL A 33 7.25 5.77 -5.66
CA VAL A 33 8.66 5.97 -6.03
C VAL A 33 8.86 7.33 -6.69
N THR A 34 7.93 7.71 -7.56
CA THR A 34 8.01 8.99 -8.24
C THR A 34 7.99 10.14 -7.23
N GLU A 35 7.11 10.08 -6.26
CA GLU A 35 7.03 11.13 -5.24
C GLU A 35 8.26 11.15 -4.36
N ASP A 36 8.78 9.97 -4.02
CA ASP A 36 10.01 9.90 -3.25
C ASP A 36 11.15 10.62 -3.95
N ILE A 37 11.25 10.43 -5.25
CA ILE A 37 12.34 11.02 -6.03
C ILE A 37 12.10 12.49 -6.30
N GLU A 38 10.90 12.83 -6.77
CA GLU A 38 10.64 14.19 -7.25
C GLU A 38 10.26 15.16 -6.15
N LYS A 39 9.47 14.68 -5.19
CA LYS A 39 8.95 15.55 -4.14
C LYS A 39 9.63 15.33 -2.80
N LYS A 40 10.50 14.33 -2.72
CA LYS A 40 11.18 13.96 -1.48
C LYS A 40 10.20 13.75 -0.35
N LYS A 41 9.09 13.11 -0.67
CA LYS A 41 8.00 12.91 0.24
C LYS A 41 7.56 11.46 0.12
N HIS A 42 7.48 10.77 1.24
CA HIS A 42 7.10 9.36 1.24
C HIS A 42 5.71 9.19 1.82
N ARG A 43 4.79 8.71 0.98
CA ARG A 43 3.45 8.38 1.43
C ARG A 43 3.32 6.86 1.54
N PRO A 44 2.66 6.36 2.58
CA PRO A 44 2.42 4.93 2.69
C PRO A 44 1.63 4.42 1.49
N ILE A 45 1.90 3.17 1.10
CA ILE A 45 1.27 2.62 -0.10
C ILE A 45 -0.26 2.55 0.05
N GLY A 46 -0.75 2.29 1.26
CA GLY A 46 -2.20 2.24 1.49
C GLY A 46 -2.86 3.57 1.23
N GLN A 47 -2.22 4.68 1.61
CA GLN A 47 -2.77 6.00 1.36
C GLN A 47 -2.87 6.28 -0.13
N ILE A 48 -1.86 5.87 -0.88
CA ILE A 48 -1.88 6.06 -2.33
C ILE A 48 -2.99 5.24 -2.96
N LEU A 49 -3.13 3.99 -2.53
CA LEU A 49 -4.19 3.13 -3.04
C LEU A 49 -5.57 3.71 -2.74
N PHE A 50 -5.72 4.32 -1.55
CA PHE A 50 -6.98 4.97 -1.20
C PHE A 50 -7.26 6.14 -2.13
N GLU A 51 -6.27 6.97 -2.38
CA GLU A 51 -6.47 8.15 -3.23
C GLU A 51 -6.71 7.79 -4.68
N LEU A 52 -6.13 6.69 -5.15
CA LEU A 52 -6.39 6.20 -6.50
C LEU A 52 -7.76 5.56 -6.61
N GLY A 53 -8.44 5.35 -5.48
CA GLY A 53 -9.77 4.78 -5.50
C GLY A 53 -9.78 3.25 -5.56
N TYR A 54 -8.65 2.63 -5.29
CA TYR A 54 -8.55 1.17 -5.39
C TYR A 54 -8.84 0.45 -4.08
N MET A 55 -8.74 1.14 -2.95
CA MET A 55 -9.05 0.54 -1.64
C MET A 55 -9.83 1.53 -0.80
N SER A 56 -10.75 1.00 -0.01
CA SER A 56 -11.49 1.79 0.96
C SER A 56 -10.73 1.83 2.29
N ASP A 57 -11.13 2.76 3.15
CA ASP A 57 -10.55 2.83 4.50
C ASP A 57 -10.72 1.53 5.26
N ALA A 58 -11.89 0.90 5.13
CA ALA A 58 -12.15 -0.36 5.82
C ALA A 58 -11.21 -1.47 5.36
N GLN A 59 -10.98 -1.53 4.05
CA GLN A 59 -10.08 -2.53 3.50
C GLN A 59 -8.65 -2.30 3.95
N ILE A 60 -8.24 -1.05 4.00
CA ILE A 60 -6.90 -0.70 4.48
C ILE A 60 -6.73 -1.13 5.93
N GLU A 61 -7.74 -0.86 6.77
CA GLU A 61 -7.69 -1.26 8.17
C GLU A 61 -7.55 -2.78 8.30
N GLU A 62 -8.29 -3.53 7.50
CA GLU A 62 -8.22 -4.98 7.55
C GLU A 62 -6.82 -5.48 7.20
N VAL A 63 -6.23 -4.91 6.16
CA VAL A 63 -4.90 -5.33 5.75
C VAL A 63 -3.86 -4.94 6.80
N LEU A 64 -3.99 -3.74 7.36
CA LEU A 64 -3.07 -3.29 8.41
C LEU A 64 -3.13 -4.21 9.62
N ASP A 65 -4.31 -4.69 9.97
CA ASP A 65 -4.44 -5.59 11.12
C ASP A 65 -3.70 -6.91 10.90
N VAL A 66 -3.54 -7.32 9.65
CA VAL A 66 -2.79 -8.53 9.33
C VAL A 66 -1.29 -8.25 9.34
N VAL A 67 -0.90 -7.11 8.75
CA VAL A 67 0.52 -6.76 8.62
C VAL A 67 1.11 -6.33 9.96
N VAL A 68 0.36 -5.56 10.73
CA VAL A 68 0.80 -5.06 12.03
C VAL A 68 -0.30 -5.39 13.05
N PRO A 69 -0.27 -6.61 13.59
CA PRO A 69 -1.31 -7.01 14.54
C PRO A 69 -1.31 -6.11 15.77
N LYS A 70 -2.50 -5.75 16.21
CA LYS A 70 -2.64 -4.86 17.36
C LYS A 70 -2.36 -5.56 18.67
N ASN A 71 -2.51 -6.86 18.68
CA ASN A 71 -2.24 -7.65 19.88
C ASN A 71 -0.88 -8.27 19.74
N ALA A 72 0.01 -7.74 20.46
CA ALA A 72 1.34 -8.33 20.49
C ALA A 72 1.37 -9.44 21.52
#